data_d4fcb520d7d151e519fd93d8821a4dcb
#
_entry.id   d4fcb520d7d151e519fd93d8821a4dcb
#
_cell.length_a   1.000
_cell.length_b   1.000
_cell.length_c   1.000
_cell.angle_alpha   90.00
_cell.angle_beta   90.00
_cell.angle_gamma   90.00
#
_symmetry.space_group_name_H-M   'P 1'
#
loop_
_entity.id
_entity.type
_entity.pdbx_description
1 polymer ?
#
loop_
_entity_poly.entity_id
_entity_poly.type
_entity_poly.pdbx_seq_one_letter_code
_entity_poly.pdbx_strand_id
1 'polypeptide(L)'
;MKIRVFEGFAGYGGASYGLKRLKENIPNIDYEVVGYSEFDKYAAALFDANHKDKNGNPLKNWGDITKINPEDLPDFDMFMGGFPCQPFSSAGMQMGTEDPYGRGAMLGHIIRICKVKKPKYLFLENVKGFTHGKLQPIHDQLVKDLREMGYGENPLSKAVLNSKDYGIPQNRERLWMFARLGGLPENFSMEPEKVESDKKMADFLDIHPEKKLYLSDAQIAHLKVKHNIDSFKVQAPLCFDVYNKKIKLDGYCITITQPEHNSLRVVEVPKDGKEIVRKMSVHEQFRLMGFRISRDLKECEINFDGQSYTQLSKRAGNGWDVNLVGRLLTHIFKQL
;
A
#
# COMPACT_ATOMS: atom_id res chain seq x y z
N MET A 1 1.18 23.68 -11.60
CA MET A 1 0.16 22.77 -12.20
C MET A 1 -0.70 22.23 -11.07
N LYS A 2 -2.02 22.22 -11.20
CA LYS A 2 -2.94 21.61 -10.21
C LYS A 2 -3.53 20.33 -10.79
N ILE A 3 -3.53 19.25 -10.01
CA ILE A 3 -4.02 17.92 -10.40
C ILE A 3 -5.20 17.56 -9.52
N ARG A 4 -6.37 17.32 -10.10
CA ARG A 4 -7.54 16.80 -9.40
C ARG A 4 -7.43 15.28 -9.36
N VAL A 5 -7.53 14.69 -8.18
CA VAL A 5 -7.28 13.26 -7.96
C VAL A 5 -8.51 12.57 -7.39
N PHE A 6 -8.87 11.43 -7.94
CA PHE A 6 -9.83 10.50 -7.36
C PHE A 6 -9.10 9.23 -6.88
N GLU A 7 -9.30 8.88 -5.60
CA GLU A 7 -8.70 7.67 -5.03
C GLU A 7 -9.68 6.50 -5.01
N GLY A 8 -9.39 5.45 -5.75
CA GLY A 8 -10.11 4.17 -5.63
C GLY A 8 -9.43 3.23 -4.64
N PHE A 9 -10.22 2.47 -3.88
CA PHE A 9 -9.70 1.54 -2.84
C PHE A 9 -8.80 2.27 -1.84
N ALA A 10 -9.25 3.43 -1.38
CA ALA A 10 -8.41 4.44 -0.76
C ALA A 10 -7.72 3.99 0.54
N GLY A 11 -8.29 3.01 1.27
CA GLY A 11 -7.70 2.53 2.52
C GLY A 11 -7.54 3.67 3.53
N TYR A 12 -6.29 3.92 3.95
CA TYR A 12 -5.96 5.06 4.81
C TYR A 12 -5.54 6.33 4.02
N GLY A 13 -5.68 6.32 2.70
CA GLY A 13 -5.24 7.43 1.85
C GLY A 13 -3.75 7.34 1.46
N GLY A 14 -3.29 6.16 1.09
CA GLY A 14 -1.89 5.97 0.67
C GLY A 14 -1.49 6.85 -0.50
N ALA A 15 -2.42 7.10 -1.45
CA ALA A 15 -2.21 8.02 -2.55
C ALA A 15 -2.13 9.47 -2.07
N SER A 16 -3.04 9.92 -1.20
CA SER A 16 -3.02 11.26 -0.60
C SER A 16 -1.72 11.56 0.13
N TYR A 17 -1.19 10.61 0.90
CA TYR A 17 0.14 10.77 1.54
C TYR A 17 1.26 10.83 0.50
N GLY A 18 1.21 10.02 -0.56
CA GLY A 18 2.17 10.08 -1.66
C GLY A 18 2.13 11.43 -2.39
N LEU A 19 0.94 11.99 -2.62
CA LEU A 19 0.76 13.32 -3.22
C LEU A 19 1.29 14.44 -2.31
N LYS A 20 1.14 14.31 -0.99
CA LYS A 20 1.76 15.23 -0.03
C LYS A 20 3.28 15.23 -0.19
N ARG A 21 3.92 14.05 -0.31
CA ARG A 21 5.35 13.93 -0.58
C ARG A 21 5.74 14.53 -1.95
N LEU A 22 4.91 14.30 -2.97
CA LEU A 22 5.12 14.91 -4.30
C LEU A 22 5.17 16.44 -4.19
N LYS A 23 4.21 17.05 -3.51
CA LYS A 23 4.14 18.51 -3.33
C LYS A 23 5.34 19.04 -2.51
N GLU A 24 5.78 18.31 -1.49
CA GLU A 24 6.99 18.64 -0.73
C GLU A 24 8.25 18.63 -1.63
N ASN A 25 8.36 17.66 -2.55
CA ASN A 25 9.51 17.48 -3.43
C ASN A 25 9.46 18.35 -4.69
N ILE A 26 8.27 18.69 -5.19
CA ILE A 26 8.06 19.55 -6.37
C ILE A 26 6.99 20.60 -6.02
N PRO A 27 7.35 21.71 -5.36
CA PRO A 27 6.38 22.71 -4.85
C PRO A 27 5.48 23.32 -5.92
N ASN A 28 5.91 23.36 -7.18
CA ASN A 28 5.14 23.89 -8.31
C ASN A 28 3.99 22.96 -8.77
N ILE A 29 3.94 21.73 -8.24
CA ILE A 29 2.82 20.81 -8.45
C ILE A 29 1.91 20.91 -7.24
N ASP A 30 0.66 21.25 -7.48
CA ASP A 30 -0.41 21.22 -6.49
C ASP A 30 -1.41 20.11 -6.81
N TYR A 31 -2.15 19.66 -5.82
CA TYR A 31 -3.17 18.63 -6.01
C TYR A 31 -4.41 18.92 -5.18
N GLU A 32 -5.52 18.33 -5.62
CA GLU A 32 -6.78 18.33 -4.89
C GLU A 32 -7.43 16.95 -5.00
N VAL A 33 -7.65 16.29 -3.87
CA VAL A 33 -8.44 15.06 -3.85
C VAL A 33 -9.90 15.46 -3.93
N VAL A 34 -10.58 15.11 -5.03
CA VAL A 34 -11.98 15.49 -5.29
C VAL A 34 -13.00 14.48 -4.75
N GLY A 35 -12.54 13.35 -4.30
CA GLY A 35 -13.32 12.29 -3.70
C GLY A 35 -12.56 10.97 -3.67
N TYR A 36 -13.11 9.99 -2.97
CA TYR A 36 -12.52 8.67 -2.87
C TYR A 36 -13.60 7.57 -2.83
N SER A 37 -13.19 6.33 -3.09
CA SER A 37 -14.03 5.13 -2.96
C SER A 37 -13.37 4.15 -1.99
N GLU A 38 -14.05 3.88 -0.88
CA GLU A 38 -13.67 2.87 0.12
C GLU A 38 -14.94 2.29 0.77
N PHE A 39 -15.13 0.98 0.67
CA PHE A 39 -16.33 0.32 1.19
C PHE A 39 -16.18 -0.14 2.65
N ASP A 40 -14.93 -0.38 3.11
CA ASP A 40 -14.66 -0.77 4.50
C ASP A 40 -14.79 0.47 5.41
N LYS A 41 -15.81 0.45 6.27
CA LYS A 41 -16.13 1.58 7.16
C LYS A 41 -14.97 2.01 8.08
N TYR A 42 -14.10 1.08 8.49
CA TYR A 42 -12.95 1.40 9.35
C TYR A 42 -11.81 2.03 8.54
N ALA A 43 -11.62 1.59 7.29
CA ALA A 43 -10.69 2.25 6.39
C ALA A 43 -11.17 3.66 6.04
N ALA A 44 -12.44 3.82 5.69
CA ALA A 44 -13.05 5.12 5.43
C ALA A 44 -12.94 6.07 6.63
N ALA A 45 -13.22 5.59 7.85
CA ALA A 45 -13.06 6.39 9.06
C ALA A 45 -11.61 6.83 9.30
N LEU A 46 -10.62 5.96 9.02
CA LEU A 46 -9.21 6.31 9.12
C LEU A 46 -8.81 7.32 8.05
N PHE A 47 -9.32 7.18 6.81
CA PHE A 47 -9.15 8.17 5.76
C PHE A 47 -9.70 9.53 6.19
N ASP A 48 -10.95 9.59 6.64
CA ASP A 48 -11.62 10.83 7.06
C ASP A 48 -10.96 11.51 8.26
N ALA A 49 -10.36 10.76 9.16
CA ALA A 49 -9.59 11.32 10.28
C ALA A 49 -8.32 12.06 9.83
N ASN A 50 -7.78 11.70 8.65
CA ASN A 50 -6.48 12.17 8.19
C ASN A 50 -6.52 13.08 6.95
N HIS A 51 -7.60 13.03 6.17
CA HIS A 51 -7.69 13.75 4.90
C HIS A 51 -8.96 14.61 4.85
N LYS A 52 -8.76 15.88 4.55
CA LYS A 52 -9.81 16.88 4.45
C LYS A 52 -9.64 17.68 3.16
N ASP A 53 -10.72 18.35 2.73
CA ASP A 53 -10.62 19.33 1.67
C ASP A 53 -9.85 20.60 2.15
N LYS A 54 -9.63 21.54 1.26
CA LYS A 54 -8.95 22.82 1.57
C LYS A 54 -9.66 23.68 2.62
N ASN A 55 -10.93 23.41 2.89
CA ASN A 55 -11.76 24.15 3.86
C ASN A 55 -11.87 23.38 5.19
N GLY A 56 -11.21 22.21 5.32
CA GLY A 56 -11.27 21.35 6.50
C GLY A 56 -12.49 20.41 6.56
N ASN A 57 -13.26 20.31 5.48
CA ASN A 57 -14.42 19.42 5.42
C ASN A 57 -14.02 18.00 5.03
N PRO A 58 -14.78 16.97 5.46
CA PRO A 58 -14.60 15.61 4.97
C PRO A 58 -14.73 15.54 3.45
N LEU A 59 -13.88 14.73 2.83
CA LEU A 59 -14.00 14.40 1.41
C LEU A 59 -15.15 13.43 1.18
N LYS A 60 -15.80 13.50 0.01
CA LYS A 60 -16.91 12.60 -0.31
C LYS A 60 -16.39 11.18 -0.53
N ASN A 61 -16.85 10.24 0.32
CA ASN A 61 -16.69 8.81 0.08
C ASN A 61 -17.80 8.31 -0.84
N TRP A 62 -17.43 7.72 -1.97
CA TRP A 62 -18.35 7.12 -2.94
C TRP A 62 -18.64 5.63 -2.64
N GLY A 63 -18.08 5.08 -1.54
CA GLY A 63 -18.36 3.74 -1.05
C GLY A 63 -17.81 2.63 -1.97
N ASP A 64 -18.67 1.67 -2.26
CA ASP A 64 -18.34 0.50 -3.09
C ASP A 64 -18.20 0.89 -4.57
N ILE A 65 -17.00 0.75 -5.12
CA ILE A 65 -16.67 1.10 -6.51
C ILE A 65 -17.55 0.37 -7.53
N THR A 66 -18.07 -0.80 -7.19
CA THR A 66 -18.94 -1.58 -8.07
C THR A 66 -20.29 -0.92 -8.28
N LYS A 67 -20.71 -0.05 -7.37
CA LYS A 67 -22.02 0.63 -7.36
C LYS A 67 -21.95 2.06 -7.87
N ILE A 68 -20.77 2.60 -8.11
CA ILE A 68 -20.59 3.97 -8.58
C ILE A 68 -21.13 4.08 -10.02
N ASN A 69 -22.04 5.03 -10.25
CA ASN A 69 -22.31 5.52 -11.61
C ASN A 69 -21.21 6.53 -11.98
N PRO A 70 -20.38 6.26 -13.01
CA PRO A 70 -19.28 7.15 -13.37
C PRO A 70 -19.72 8.59 -13.71
N GLU A 71 -20.90 8.78 -14.26
CA GLU A 71 -21.42 10.12 -14.62
C GLU A 71 -21.58 11.01 -13.39
N ASP A 72 -21.90 10.43 -12.22
CA ASP A 72 -22.13 11.17 -10.99
C ASP A 72 -20.82 11.63 -10.31
N LEU A 73 -19.68 11.07 -10.72
CA LEU A 73 -18.38 11.46 -10.17
C LEU A 73 -18.00 12.88 -10.61
N PRO A 74 -17.31 13.64 -9.78
CA PRO A 74 -16.67 14.88 -10.23
C PRO A 74 -15.63 14.56 -11.31
N ASP A 75 -15.30 15.54 -12.14
CA ASP A 75 -14.18 15.41 -13.06
C ASP A 75 -12.86 15.43 -12.31
N PHE A 76 -11.94 14.56 -12.74
CA PHE A 76 -10.61 14.46 -12.18
C PHE A 76 -9.57 14.22 -13.27
N ASP A 77 -8.34 14.61 -12.98
CA ASP A 77 -7.22 14.52 -13.91
C ASP A 77 -6.41 13.24 -13.69
N MET A 78 -6.50 12.64 -12.51
CA MET A 78 -5.75 11.44 -12.14
C MET A 78 -6.62 10.47 -11.33
N PHE A 79 -6.66 9.22 -11.75
CA PHE A 79 -7.16 8.11 -10.94
C PHE A 79 -5.97 7.42 -10.26
N MET A 80 -6.06 7.21 -8.95
CA MET A 80 -5.07 6.46 -8.18
C MET A 80 -5.74 5.32 -7.41
N GLY A 81 -5.21 4.09 -7.48
CA GLY A 81 -5.80 2.98 -6.74
C GLY A 81 -5.00 1.68 -6.76
N GLY A 82 -4.97 0.99 -5.60
CA GLY A 82 -4.49 -0.38 -5.47
C GLY A 82 -5.66 -1.36 -5.42
N PHE A 83 -5.93 -2.02 -6.52
CA PHE A 83 -7.07 -2.93 -6.59
C PHE A 83 -6.72 -4.34 -6.10
N PRO A 84 -7.66 -5.03 -5.40
CA PRO A 84 -7.42 -6.38 -4.92
C PRO A 84 -7.24 -7.38 -6.07
N CYS A 85 -6.25 -8.27 -5.93
CA CYS A 85 -5.91 -9.31 -6.89
C CYS A 85 -6.55 -10.65 -6.53
N GLN A 86 -7.75 -10.65 -5.92
CA GLN A 86 -8.41 -11.92 -5.60
C GLN A 86 -9.13 -12.49 -6.83
N PRO A 87 -8.83 -13.73 -7.25
CA PRO A 87 -9.69 -14.46 -8.12
C PRO A 87 -10.96 -14.79 -7.35
N PHE A 88 -12.06 -14.12 -7.68
CA PHE A 88 -13.44 -14.56 -7.43
C PHE A 88 -13.77 -15.16 -6.06
N SER A 89 -14.26 -14.35 -5.13
CA SER A 89 -15.23 -14.89 -4.19
C SER A 89 -16.56 -15.08 -4.94
N SER A 90 -17.18 -16.23 -4.74
CA SER A 90 -18.40 -16.71 -5.37
C SER A 90 -19.68 -15.88 -5.17
N ALA A 91 -19.57 -14.62 -4.71
CA ALA A 91 -20.70 -13.74 -4.39
C ALA A 91 -21.08 -12.75 -5.51
N GLY A 92 -20.47 -12.81 -6.69
CA GLY A 92 -20.68 -11.87 -7.81
C GLY A 92 -21.27 -12.49 -9.07
N MET A 93 -22.15 -13.50 -8.95
CA MET A 93 -22.79 -14.12 -10.10
C MET A 93 -23.96 -13.29 -10.63
N GLN A 94 -23.76 -12.25 -11.41
CA GLN A 94 -24.77 -11.73 -12.37
C GLN A 94 -24.24 -10.55 -13.19
N MET A 95 -23.23 -10.76 -14.02
CA MET A 95 -22.99 -9.93 -15.21
C MET A 95 -22.72 -10.85 -16.40
N GLY A 96 -23.22 -10.48 -17.58
CA GLY A 96 -23.26 -11.34 -18.76
C GLY A 96 -21.91 -11.82 -19.27
N THR A 97 -21.95 -12.68 -20.26
CA THR A 97 -20.84 -13.43 -20.87
C THR A 97 -19.79 -12.58 -21.59
N GLU A 98 -19.86 -11.24 -21.50
CA GLU A 98 -19.00 -10.29 -22.23
C GLU A 98 -18.04 -9.48 -21.34
N ASP A 99 -17.90 -9.81 -20.05
CA ASP A 99 -16.92 -9.11 -19.18
C ASP A 99 -15.52 -9.71 -19.36
N PRO A 100 -14.60 -9.02 -20.08
CA PRO A 100 -13.27 -9.54 -20.37
C PRO A 100 -12.37 -9.64 -19.11
N TYR A 101 -12.75 -8.97 -18.03
CA TYR A 101 -12.06 -9.05 -16.75
C TYR A 101 -12.57 -10.18 -15.84
N GLY A 102 -13.59 -10.91 -16.29
CA GLY A 102 -14.25 -11.89 -15.48
C GLY A 102 -15.19 -11.28 -14.43
N ARG A 103 -16.18 -12.06 -14.02
CA ARG A 103 -17.25 -11.60 -13.13
C ARG A 103 -16.69 -11.05 -11.81
N GLY A 104 -16.72 -9.72 -11.64
CA GLY A 104 -16.32 -9.04 -10.40
C GLY A 104 -14.85 -8.63 -10.32
N ALA A 105 -14.09 -8.59 -11.40
CA ALA A 105 -12.75 -8.03 -11.39
C ALA A 105 -12.80 -6.51 -11.10
N MET A 106 -12.25 -6.10 -9.97
CA MET A 106 -12.25 -4.68 -9.55
C MET A 106 -11.61 -3.76 -10.58
N LEU A 107 -10.67 -4.29 -11.37
CA LEU A 107 -10.06 -3.56 -12.49
C LEU A 107 -11.09 -3.15 -13.55
N GLY A 108 -12.08 -4.01 -13.87
CA GLY A 108 -13.15 -3.68 -14.80
C GLY A 108 -13.95 -2.44 -14.37
N HIS A 109 -14.18 -2.28 -13.06
CA HIS A 109 -14.85 -1.08 -12.52
C HIS A 109 -13.98 0.17 -12.62
N ILE A 110 -12.66 0.05 -12.45
CA ILE A 110 -11.72 1.18 -12.71
C ILE A 110 -11.82 1.58 -14.19
N ILE A 111 -11.73 0.62 -15.11
CA ILE A 111 -11.79 0.89 -16.54
C ILE A 111 -13.13 1.50 -16.94
N ARG A 112 -14.25 1.03 -16.40
CA ARG A 112 -15.58 1.61 -16.61
C ARG A 112 -15.62 3.11 -16.21
N ILE A 113 -15.04 3.46 -15.07
CA ILE A 113 -14.93 4.84 -14.63
C ILE A 113 -14.02 5.64 -15.57
N CYS A 114 -12.87 5.10 -15.93
CA CYS A 114 -11.91 5.76 -16.80
C CYS A 114 -12.44 5.96 -18.24
N LYS A 115 -13.26 5.05 -18.75
CA LYS A 115 -13.92 5.20 -20.08
C LYS A 115 -14.81 6.43 -20.13
N VAL A 116 -15.52 6.74 -19.04
CA VAL A 116 -16.40 7.92 -18.95
C VAL A 116 -15.61 9.19 -18.62
N LYS A 117 -14.78 9.15 -17.57
CA LYS A 117 -14.08 10.34 -17.05
C LYS A 117 -12.80 10.71 -17.79
N LYS A 118 -12.19 9.77 -18.52
CA LYS A 118 -10.97 9.97 -19.33
C LYS A 118 -9.87 10.75 -18.60
N PRO A 119 -9.45 10.28 -17.39
CA PRO A 119 -8.43 10.98 -16.63
C PRO A 119 -7.14 11.09 -17.43
N LYS A 120 -6.42 12.21 -17.30
CA LYS A 120 -5.13 12.41 -17.95
C LYS A 120 -4.07 11.39 -17.48
N TYR A 121 -4.18 10.97 -16.23
CA TYR A 121 -3.24 10.06 -15.59
C TYR A 121 -3.96 8.90 -14.91
N LEU A 122 -3.38 7.71 -15.01
CA LEU A 122 -3.79 6.52 -14.28
C LEU A 122 -2.59 5.97 -13.51
N PHE A 123 -2.71 5.84 -12.19
CA PHE A 123 -1.69 5.28 -11.32
C PHE A 123 -2.25 4.11 -10.53
N LEU A 124 -1.77 2.91 -10.80
CA LEU A 124 -2.31 1.68 -10.24
C LEU A 124 -1.23 0.87 -9.52
N GLU A 125 -1.66 0.11 -8.52
CA GLU A 125 -0.79 -0.84 -7.80
C GLU A 125 -1.44 -2.22 -7.75
N ASN A 126 -0.58 -3.24 -7.79
CA ASN A 126 -0.99 -4.62 -7.55
C ASN A 126 0.19 -5.47 -7.03
N VAL A 127 -0.05 -6.74 -6.76
CA VAL A 127 1.02 -7.70 -6.46
C VAL A 127 1.87 -7.98 -7.69
N LYS A 128 3.15 -8.33 -7.50
CA LYS A 128 4.10 -8.60 -8.61
C LYS A 128 3.62 -9.66 -9.59
N GLY A 129 2.81 -10.61 -9.15
CA GLY A 129 2.29 -11.69 -9.99
C GLY A 129 1.20 -11.27 -10.97
N PHE A 130 0.74 -10.01 -10.96
CA PHE A 130 -0.36 -9.53 -11.81
C PHE A 130 -0.05 -9.66 -13.33
N THR A 131 1.21 -9.59 -13.72
CA THR A 131 1.66 -9.68 -15.12
C THR A 131 1.99 -11.10 -15.59
N HIS A 132 1.73 -12.13 -14.77
CA HIS A 132 2.13 -13.50 -15.06
C HIS A 132 1.02 -14.51 -14.75
N GLY A 133 1.15 -15.70 -15.35
CA GLY A 133 0.29 -16.84 -15.06
C GLY A 133 -1.19 -16.55 -15.31
N LYS A 134 -2.05 -16.88 -14.37
CA LYS A 134 -3.51 -16.76 -14.50
C LYS A 134 -4.03 -15.31 -14.60
N LEU A 135 -3.21 -14.32 -14.20
CA LEU A 135 -3.58 -12.91 -14.20
C LEU A 135 -3.10 -12.18 -15.45
N GLN A 136 -2.20 -12.78 -16.23
CA GLN A 136 -1.69 -12.19 -17.47
C GLN A 136 -2.80 -11.78 -18.46
N PRO A 137 -3.83 -12.58 -18.72
CA PRO A 137 -4.93 -12.18 -19.63
C PRO A 137 -5.64 -10.90 -19.17
N ILE A 138 -5.78 -10.69 -17.84
CA ILE A 138 -6.38 -9.48 -17.27
C ILE A 138 -5.47 -8.27 -17.51
N HIS A 139 -4.16 -8.45 -17.32
CA HIS A 139 -3.18 -7.41 -17.63
C HIS A 139 -3.19 -7.04 -19.13
N ASP A 140 -3.24 -8.02 -20.01
CA ASP A 140 -3.23 -7.80 -21.46
C ASP A 140 -4.52 -7.08 -21.91
N GLN A 141 -5.65 -7.41 -21.28
CA GLN A 141 -6.91 -6.69 -21.52
C GLN A 141 -6.83 -5.24 -21.02
N LEU A 142 -6.19 -4.98 -19.87
CA LEU A 142 -5.93 -3.60 -19.40
C LEU A 142 -5.15 -2.80 -20.45
N VAL A 143 -4.08 -3.36 -21.00
CA VAL A 143 -3.27 -2.71 -22.04
C VAL A 143 -4.10 -2.40 -23.28
N LYS A 144 -4.95 -3.34 -23.70
CA LYS A 144 -5.87 -3.16 -24.84
C LYS A 144 -6.87 -2.03 -24.58
N ASP A 145 -7.57 -2.04 -23.44
CA ASP A 145 -8.53 -1.00 -23.09
C ASP A 145 -7.89 0.39 -23.00
N LEU A 146 -6.70 0.50 -22.41
CA LEU A 146 -5.98 1.76 -22.33
C LEU A 146 -5.60 2.29 -23.73
N ARG A 147 -5.18 1.41 -24.64
CA ARG A 147 -4.91 1.80 -26.03
C ARG A 147 -6.16 2.32 -26.73
N GLU A 148 -7.28 1.61 -26.58
CA GLU A 148 -8.58 2.01 -27.15
C GLU A 148 -9.09 3.35 -26.56
N MET A 149 -8.77 3.63 -25.30
CA MET A 149 -9.11 4.91 -24.64
C MET A 149 -8.18 6.08 -25.02
N GLY A 150 -7.13 5.85 -25.83
CA GLY A 150 -6.23 6.89 -26.30
C GLY A 150 -5.01 7.16 -25.43
N TYR A 151 -4.60 6.20 -24.59
CA TYR A 151 -3.37 6.32 -23.79
C TYR A 151 -2.08 6.00 -24.59
N GLY A 152 -2.18 5.85 -25.91
CA GLY A 152 -1.06 5.63 -26.82
C GLY A 152 -0.84 4.15 -27.15
N GLU A 153 0.10 3.88 -28.09
CA GLU A 153 0.42 2.52 -28.56
C GLU A 153 1.02 1.65 -27.44
N ASN A 154 1.93 2.24 -26.65
CA ASN A 154 2.49 1.63 -25.43
C ASN A 154 1.90 2.34 -24.19
N PRO A 155 0.63 2.05 -23.86
CA PRO A 155 -0.14 2.91 -22.97
C PRO A 155 0.27 2.82 -21.50
N LEU A 156 1.03 1.76 -21.11
CA LEU A 156 1.27 1.41 -19.72
C LEU A 156 2.77 1.20 -19.46
N SER A 157 3.37 2.08 -18.67
CA SER A 157 4.67 1.82 -18.05
C SER A 157 4.48 1.14 -16.69
N LYS A 158 5.35 0.19 -16.35
CA LYS A 158 5.26 -0.60 -15.13
C LYS A 158 6.61 -0.99 -14.57
N ALA A 159 6.69 -1.12 -13.24
CA ALA A 159 7.86 -1.63 -12.54
C ALA A 159 7.46 -2.42 -11.30
N VAL A 160 8.22 -3.48 -10.99
CA VAL A 160 8.13 -4.17 -9.69
C VAL A 160 9.18 -3.58 -8.76
N LEU A 161 8.72 -2.85 -7.76
CA LEU A 161 9.60 -2.16 -6.82
C LEU A 161 9.48 -2.77 -5.43
N ASN A 162 10.61 -2.80 -4.71
CA ASN A 162 10.69 -3.32 -3.35
C ASN A 162 11.00 -2.19 -2.37
N SER A 163 10.17 -2.01 -1.34
CA SER A 163 10.33 -0.93 -0.34
C SER A 163 11.75 -0.85 0.25
N LYS A 164 12.43 -2.00 0.41
CA LYS A 164 13.80 -2.05 0.94
C LYS A 164 14.82 -1.31 0.09
N ASP A 165 14.59 -1.23 -1.22
CA ASP A 165 15.48 -0.54 -2.16
C ASP A 165 15.27 0.99 -2.15
N TYR A 166 14.30 1.48 -1.35
CA TYR A 166 13.91 2.89 -1.27
C TYR A 166 13.89 3.44 0.16
N GLY A 167 14.68 2.82 1.06
CA GLY A 167 14.96 3.33 2.41
C GLY A 167 14.00 2.83 3.50
N ILE A 168 13.05 1.96 3.19
CA ILE A 168 12.19 1.29 4.18
C ILE A 168 12.63 -0.17 4.33
N PRO A 169 13.13 -0.62 5.49
CA PRO A 169 13.69 -1.96 5.67
C PRO A 169 12.61 -3.05 5.73
N GLN A 170 11.72 -3.06 4.74
CA GLN A 170 10.67 -4.05 4.54
C GLN A 170 10.81 -4.70 3.16
N ASN A 171 10.87 -6.02 3.12
CA ASN A 171 10.84 -6.75 1.87
C ASN A 171 9.40 -6.82 1.35
N ARG A 172 8.96 -5.75 0.66
CA ARG A 172 7.62 -5.59 0.10
C ARG A 172 7.70 -5.26 -1.38
N GLU A 173 7.54 -6.27 -2.23
CA GLU A 173 7.50 -6.12 -3.68
C GLU A 173 6.08 -5.83 -4.15
N ARG A 174 5.91 -4.76 -4.94
CA ARG A 174 4.64 -4.39 -5.58
C ARG A 174 4.87 -3.99 -7.02
N LEU A 175 3.90 -4.33 -7.85
CA LEU A 175 3.82 -3.86 -9.22
C LEU A 175 3.16 -2.49 -9.23
N TRP A 176 3.85 -1.51 -9.74
CA TRP A 176 3.35 -0.16 -9.97
C TRP A 176 3.15 0.06 -11.46
N MET A 177 2.07 0.72 -11.81
CA MET A 177 1.66 0.94 -13.20
C MET A 177 1.23 2.39 -13.39
N PHE A 178 1.67 3.00 -14.48
CA PHE A 178 1.32 4.37 -14.83
C PHE A 178 0.97 4.49 -16.31
N ALA A 179 -0.10 5.23 -16.60
CA ALA A 179 -0.51 5.57 -17.94
C ALA A 179 -0.83 7.06 -18.05
N ARG A 180 -0.60 7.64 -19.24
CA ARG A 180 -0.92 9.03 -19.57
C ARG A 180 -1.72 9.08 -20.85
N LEU A 181 -2.83 9.81 -20.84
CA LEU A 181 -3.64 10.07 -22.03
C LEU A 181 -2.78 10.79 -23.09
N GLY A 182 -2.79 10.30 -24.31
CA GLY A 182 -1.92 10.75 -25.40
C GLY A 182 -0.53 10.12 -25.43
N GLY A 183 -0.25 9.18 -24.51
CA GLY A 183 1.02 8.43 -24.46
C GLY A 183 2.06 8.99 -23.48
N LEU A 184 3.05 8.18 -23.21
CA LEU A 184 4.18 8.51 -22.35
C LEU A 184 5.36 9.05 -23.20
N PRO A 185 6.25 9.89 -22.62
CA PRO A 185 7.49 10.27 -23.29
C PRO A 185 8.33 9.06 -23.73
N GLU A 186 9.14 9.20 -24.79
CA GLU A 186 9.91 8.10 -25.40
C GLU A 186 10.81 7.37 -24.39
N ASN A 187 11.48 8.10 -23.50
CA ASN A 187 12.40 7.53 -22.51
C ASN A 187 11.79 7.46 -21.10
N PHE A 188 10.47 7.39 -20.98
CA PHE A 188 9.80 7.35 -19.69
C PHE A 188 10.10 6.08 -18.92
N SER A 189 10.47 6.22 -17.65
CA SER A 189 10.72 5.10 -16.73
C SER A 189 9.89 5.20 -15.48
N MET A 190 9.40 4.06 -14.99
CA MET A 190 8.75 3.91 -13.68
C MET A 190 9.73 3.64 -12.53
N GLU A 191 11.02 3.50 -12.82
CA GLU A 191 12.03 3.11 -11.82
C GLU A 191 12.76 4.34 -11.27
N PRO A 192 12.40 4.84 -10.05
CA PRO A 192 13.17 5.88 -9.42
C PRO A 192 14.57 5.38 -9.03
N GLU A 193 15.51 6.30 -8.86
CA GLU A 193 16.82 5.98 -8.33
C GLU A 193 16.71 5.30 -6.95
N LYS A 194 17.42 4.17 -6.80
CA LYS A 194 17.47 3.44 -5.54
C LYS A 194 18.18 4.26 -4.47
N VAL A 195 17.80 4.02 -3.22
CA VAL A 195 18.40 4.68 -2.07
C VAL A 195 19.33 3.71 -1.38
N GLU A 196 20.60 4.02 -1.37
CA GLU A 196 21.53 3.32 -0.49
C GLU A 196 21.15 3.57 0.97
N SER A 197 20.90 2.52 1.71
CA SER A 197 20.52 2.61 3.12
C SER A 197 20.98 1.37 3.87
N ASP A 198 21.68 1.60 4.95
CA ASP A 198 22.08 0.58 5.92
C ASP A 198 21.04 0.30 7.00
N LYS A 199 19.93 1.07 6.99
CA LYS A 199 18.84 0.94 7.97
C LYS A 199 18.25 -0.47 7.99
N LYS A 200 18.02 -0.94 9.20
CA LYS A 200 17.42 -2.25 9.50
C LYS A 200 16.09 -2.07 10.21
N MET A 201 15.31 -3.14 10.32
CA MET A 201 14.04 -3.12 11.03
C MET A 201 14.19 -2.57 12.45
N ALA A 202 15.30 -2.87 13.12
CA ALA A 202 15.61 -2.38 14.47
C ALA A 202 15.56 -0.85 14.60
N ASP A 203 15.91 -0.12 13.53
CA ASP A 203 15.89 1.36 13.51
C ASP A 203 14.46 1.93 13.43
N PHE A 204 13.48 1.05 13.16
CA PHE A 204 12.07 1.40 13.02
C PHE A 204 11.22 0.94 14.21
N LEU A 205 11.83 0.31 15.22
CA LEU A 205 11.12 -0.16 16.41
C LEU A 205 10.94 0.97 17.44
N ASP A 206 9.85 0.88 18.21
CA ASP A 206 9.56 1.80 19.31
C ASP A 206 10.67 1.70 20.38
N ILE A 207 11.01 2.83 21.04
CA ILE A 207 11.94 2.84 22.16
C ILE A 207 11.35 2.13 23.37
N HIS A 208 10.04 2.32 23.58
CA HIS A 208 9.29 1.76 24.71
C HIS A 208 8.01 1.06 24.24
N PRO A 209 8.10 -0.17 23.68
CA PRO A 209 6.91 -0.89 23.24
C PRO A 209 5.98 -1.21 24.41
N GLU A 210 4.67 -1.20 24.17
CA GLU A 210 3.67 -1.51 25.19
C GLU A 210 3.80 -2.95 25.72
N LYS A 211 3.68 -3.14 27.03
CA LYS A 211 3.80 -4.46 27.69
C LYS A 211 2.86 -5.52 27.13
N LYS A 212 1.65 -5.12 26.70
CA LYS A 212 0.66 -6.05 26.10
C LYS A 212 1.10 -6.71 24.78
N LEU A 213 2.15 -6.19 24.13
CA LEU A 213 2.67 -6.74 22.89
C LEU A 213 3.59 -7.95 23.12
N TYR A 214 4.17 -8.05 24.31
CA TYR A 214 5.12 -9.11 24.65
C TYR A 214 4.43 -10.44 24.84
N LEU A 215 5.05 -11.50 24.37
CA LEU A 215 4.59 -12.87 24.60
C LEU A 215 5.06 -13.35 25.97
N SER A 216 4.23 -14.15 26.64
CA SER A 216 4.63 -14.85 27.86
C SER A 216 5.63 -15.97 27.56
N ASP A 217 6.38 -16.41 28.58
CA ASP A 217 7.33 -17.53 28.46
C ASP A 217 6.65 -18.79 27.91
N ALA A 218 5.41 -19.07 28.31
CA ALA A 218 4.62 -20.18 27.80
C ALA A 218 4.28 -20.04 26.31
N GLN A 219 3.96 -18.81 25.85
CA GLN A 219 3.70 -18.55 24.44
C GLN A 219 4.99 -18.66 23.60
N ILE A 220 6.12 -18.21 24.12
CA ILE A 220 7.44 -18.37 23.47
C ILE A 220 7.80 -19.86 23.36
N ALA A 221 7.64 -20.62 24.44
CA ALA A 221 7.89 -22.07 24.44
C ALA A 221 6.98 -22.80 23.44
N HIS A 222 5.68 -22.41 23.37
CA HIS A 222 4.76 -22.96 22.38
C HIS A 222 5.20 -22.64 20.94
N LEU A 223 5.66 -21.40 20.66
CA LEU A 223 6.18 -21.05 19.33
C LEU A 223 7.41 -21.88 18.96
N LYS A 224 8.33 -22.10 19.90
CA LYS A 224 9.52 -22.93 19.68
C LYS A 224 9.14 -24.34 19.28
N VAL A 225 8.28 -24.98 20.05
CA VAL A 225 7.82 -26.37 19.77
C VAL A 225 7.06 -26.40 18.43
N LYS A 226 6.08 -25.54 18.24
CA LYS A 226 5.23 -25.51 17.03
C LYS A 226 6.01 -25.30 15.74
N HIS A 227 7.08 -24.51 15.79
CA HIS A 227 7.83 -24.12 14.59
C HIS A 227 9.22 -24.75 14.52
N ASN A 228 9.56 -25.62 15.45
CA ASN A 228 10.89 -26.29 15.57
C ASN A 228 12.03 -25.26 15.57
N ILE A 229 11.91 -24.27 16.48
CA ILE A 229 12.90 -23.21 16.70
C ILE A 229 13.64 -23.51 18.00
N ASP A 230 14.94 -23.69 17.92
CA ASP A 230 15.76 -24.02 19.11
C ASP A 230 15.90 -22.81 20.03
N SER A 231 16.12 -21.62 19.47
CA SER A 231 16.38 -20.42 20.23
C SER A 231 15.93 -19.14 19.51
N PHE A 232 15.43 -18.17 20.28
CA PHE A 232 15.21 -16.79 19.88
C PHE A 232 16.32 -15.84 20.39
N LYS A 233 17.50 -16.34 20.71
CA LYS A 233 18.63 -15.49 21.11
C LYS A 233 19.24 -14.80 19.89
N VAL A 234 19.22 -13.47 19.90
CA VAL A 234 19.72 -12.60 18.82
C VAL A 234 20.62 -11.51 19.39
N GLN A 235 21.52 -10.95 18.55
CA GLN A 235 22.42 -9.86 18.94
C GLN A 235 21.84 -8.46 18.68
N ALA A 236 20.81 -8.39 17.82
CA ALA A 236 20.03 -7.19 17.52
C ALA A 236 18.56 -7.58 17.32
N PRO A 237 17.60 -6.66 17.45
CA PRO A 237 16.21 -6.97 17.16
C PRO A 237 16.02 -7.41 15.71
N LEU A 238 15.37 -8.57 15.51
CA LEU A 238 15.16 -9.21 14.22
C LEU A 238 13.69 -9.59 14.00
N CYS A 239 13.32 -9.69 12.73
CA CYS A 239 12.02 -10.21 12.32
C CYS A 239 12.00 -11.73 12.36
N PHE A 240 11.05 -12.32 13.07
CA PHE A 240 10.72 -13.74 12.96
C PHE A 240 9.52 -13.92 12.04
N ASP A 241 9.75 -14.59 10.93
CA ASP A 241 8.73 -15.03 9.99
C ASP A 241 8.13 -16.34 10.46
N VAL A 242 6.97 -16.29 11.09
CA VAL A 242 6.29 -17.45 11.67
C VAL A 242 5.83 -18.43 10.58
N TYR A 243 5.44 -17.93 9.42
CA TYR A 243 4.98 -18.76 8.30
C TYR A 243 6.12 -19.61 7.73
N ASN A 244 7.26 -18.98 7.45
CA ASN A 244 8.44 -19.66 6.93
C ASN A 244 9.34 -20.25 8.05
N LYS A 245 8.97 -20.09 9.32
CA LYS A 245 9.68 -20.60 10.50
C LYS A 245 11.15 -20.15 10.55
N LYS A 246 11.42 -18.88 10.22
CA LYS A 246 12.78 -18.35 10.11
C LYS A 246 12.93 -16.98 10.76
N ILE A 247 14.04 -16.78 11.49
CA ILE A 247 14.51 -15.46 11.88
C ILE A 247 15.23 -14.84 10.66
N LYS A 248 14.89 -13.61 10.33
CA LYS A 248 15.47 -12.86 9.21
C LYS A 248 16.79 -12.23 9.65
N LEU A 249 17.90 -12.93 9.43
CA LEU A 249 19.24 -12.50 9.84
C LEU A 249 19.77 -11.29 9.07
N ASP A 250 19.18 -11.00 7.91
CA ASP A 250 19.51 -9.82 7.09
C ASP A 250 19.06 -8.49 7.72
N GLY A 251 18.28 -8.56 8.81
CA GLY A 251 17.75 -7.40 9.52
C GLY A 251 16.58 -6.71 8.85
N TYR A 252 16.08 -7.23 7.73
CA TYR A 252 14.88 -6.69 7.06
C TYR A 252 13.60 -7.31 7.60
N CYS A 253 12.54 -6.52 7.63
CA CYS A 253 11.20 -7.00 7.90
C CYS A 253 10.65 -7.75 6.67
N ILE A 254 9.88 -8.81 6.90
CA ILE A 254 9.05 -9.41 5.84
C ILE A 254 7.90 -8.46 5.47
N THR A 255 7.20 -8.74 4.36
CA THR A 255 5.99 -8.01 4.00
C THR A 255 4.99 -8.03 5.15
N ILE A 256 4.59 -6.85 5.64
CA ILE A 256 3.47 -6.72 6.56
C ILE A 256 2.19 -7.09 5.80
N THR A 257 1.43 -8.04 6.34
CA THR A 257 0.18 -8.55 5.79
C THR A 257 -0.98 -8.30 6.75
N GLN A 258 -2.20 -8.64 6.33
CA GLN A 258 -3.37 -8.59 7.21
C GLN A 258 -3.18 -9.48 8.45
N PRO A 259 -3.85 -9.17 9.59
CA PRO A 259 -3.69 -9.92 10.84
C PRO A 259 -3.94 -11.42 10.72
N GLU A 260 -4.89 -11.83 9.88
CA GLU A 260 -5.20 -13.24 9.60
C GLU A 260 -4.02 -13.98 8.96
N HIS A 261 -3.19 -13.25 8.22
CA HIS A 261 -1.98 -13.75 7.56
C HIS A 261 -0.70 -13.20 8.20
N ASN A 262 -0.83 -12.38 9.27
CA ASN A 262 0.33 -11.77 9.91
C ASN A 262 1.07 -12.77 10.77
N SER A 263 2.08 -13.37 10.18
CA SER A 263 3.00 -14.29 10.81
C SER A 263 4.25 -13.60 11.38
N LEU A 264 4.25 -12.28 11.48
CA LEU A 264 5.43 -11.52 11.91
C LEU A 264 5.50 -11.39 13.43
N ARG A 265 6.70 -11.61 13.99
CA ARG A 265 7.06 -11.27 15.37
C ARG A 265 8.39 -10.52 15.38
N VAL A 266 8.56 -9.68 16.39
CA VAL A 266 9.85 -9.06 16.71
C VAL A 266 10.52 -9.94 17.76
N VAL A 267 11.74 -10.37 17.46
CA VAL A 267 12.63 -11.03 18.42
C VAL A 267 13.60 -9.95 18.90
N GLU A 268 13.60 -9.68 20.19
CA GLU A 268 14.50 -8.69 20.80
C GLU A 268 15.74 -9.35 21.41
N VAL A 269 16.74 -8.54 21.68
CA VAL A 269 17.94 -8.99 22.38
C VAL A 269 17.52 -9.54 23.75
N PRO A 270 18.00 -10.74 24.14
CA PRO A 270 17.68 -11.32 25.44
C PRO A 270 18.06 -10.40 26.59
N LYS A 271 17.22 -10.34 27.61
CA LYS A 271 17.47 -9.61 28.85
C LYS A 271 17.49 -10.59 30.03
N ASP A 272 18.48 -10.48 30.88
CA ASP A 272 18.64 -11.36 32.06
C ASP A 272 18.57 -12.86 31.70
N GLY A 273 19.15 -13.23 30.56
CA GLY A 273 19.13 -14.59 30.03
C GLY A 273 17.82 -15.08 29.42
N LYS A 274 16.73 -14.24 29.46
CA LYS A 274 15.42 -14.61 28.94
C LYS A 274 15.25 -14.15 27.50
N GLU A 275 14.70 -15.03 26.68
CA GLU A 275 14.31 -14.75 25.30
C GLU A 275 13.10 -13.78 25.28
N ILE A 276 13.12 -12.81 24.40
CA ILE A 276 12.07 -11.79 24.27
C ILE A 276 11.49 -11.83 22.87
N VAL A 277 10.20 -12.15 22.79
CA VAL A 277 9.45 -12.14 21.52
C VAL A 277 8.17 -11.33 21.72
N ARG A 278 7.83 -10.48 20.76
CA ARG A 278 6.62 -9.69 20.82
C ARG A 278 5.93 -9.49 19.47
N LYS A 279 4.70 -9.03 19.51
CA LYS A 279 4.03 -8.46 18.34
C LYS A 279 4.67 -7.12 17.98
N MET A 280 4.58 -6.74 16.72
CA MET A 280 4.92 -5.40 16.27
C MET A 280 3.83 -4.42 16.68
N SER A 281 4.19 -3.23 17.19
CA SER A 281 3.21 -2.20 17.48
C SER A 281 2.59 -1.63 16.20
N VAL A 282 1.46 -0.92 16.32
CA VAL A 282 0.84 -0.23 15.18
C VAL A 282 1.78 0.84 14.62
N HIS A 283 2.41 1.63 15.50
CA HIS A 283 3.34 2.67 15.09
C HIS A 283 4.54 2.11 14.31
N GLU A 284 5.10 0.98 14.75
CA GLU A 284 6.17 0.27 14.04
C GLU A 284 5.73 -0.21 12.66
N GLN A 285 4.50 -0.79 12.58
CA GLN A 285 3.93 -1.23 11.30
C GLN A 285 3.80 -0.06 10.32
N PHE A 286 3.23 1.07 10.76
CA PHE A 286 3.05 2.24 9.90
C PHE A 286 4.37 2.94 9.58
N ARG A 287 5.34 2.93 10.50
CA ARG A 287 6.70 3.42 10.23
C ARG A 287 7.36 2.62 9.10
N LEU A 288 7.17 1.29 9.10
CA LEU A 288 7.59 0.40 8.02
C LEU A 288 6.74 0.52 6.75
N MET A 289 5.61 1.24 6.78
CA MET A 289 4.85 1.67 5.61
C MET A 289 5.20 3.10 5.17
N GLY A 290 6.33 3.64 5.64
CA GLY A 290 6.87 4.91 5.19
C GLY A 290 6.32 6.16 5.88
N PHE A 291 5.51 6.01 6.93
CA PHE A 291 5.01 7.13 7.71
C PHE A 291 6.09 7.73 8.60
N ARG A 292 6.06 9.05 8.76
CA ARG A 292 6.93 9.80 9.68
C ARG A 292 6.36 9.72 11.09
N ILE A 293 6.84 8.74 11.84
CA ILE A 293 6.47 8.51 13.24
C ILE A 293 7.76 8.39 14.03
N SER A 294 7.99 9.25 15.01
CA SER A 294 9.18 9.17 15.86
C SER A 294 9.15 7.90 16.73
N ARG A 295 10.33 7.37 17.05
CA ARG A 295 10.44 6.10 17.82
C ARG A 295 10.00 6.26 19.28
N ASP A 296 10.04 7.49 19.81
CA ASP A 296 9.53 7.87 21.13
C ASP A 296 8.05 8.31 21.11
N LEU A 297 7.39 8.22 19.94
CA LEU A 297 5.98 8.53 19.68
C LEU A 297 5.57 9.99 19.95
N LYS A 298 6.51 10.92 20.07
CA LYS A 298 6.20 12.34 20.22
C LYS A 298 5.65 12.97 18.95
N GLU A 299 6.07 12.45 17.79
CA GLU A 299 5.61 12.89 16.50
C GLU A 299 4.96 11.72 15.77
N CYS A 300 3.75 11.93 15.26
CA CYS A 300 3.01 10.95 14.48
C CYS A 300 2.27 11.65 13.34
N GLU A 301 2.65 11.31 12.11
CA GLU A 301 2.07 11.92 10.90
C GLU A 301 0.63 11.51 10.65
N ILE A 302 0.18 10.40 11.21
CA ILE A 302 -1.14 9.81 10.99
C ILE A 302 -1.91 9.75 12.31
N ASN A 303 -3.17 10.17 12.27
CA ASN A 303 -4.09 10.04 13.39
C ASN A 303 -4.75 8.65 13.38
N PHE A 304 -4.61 7.90 14.48
CA PHE A 304 -5.15 6.57 14.68
C PHE A 304 -6.43 6.53 15.53
N ASP A 305 -6.96 7.69 15.92
CA ASP A 305 -8.08 7.78 16.85
C ASP A 305 -9.29 6.96 16.40
N GLY A 306 -9.94 6.31 17.36
CA GLY A 306 -11.12 5.49 17.13
C GLY A 306 -10.84 4.12 16.47
N GLN A 307 -9.58 3.74 16.24
CA GLN A 307 -9.21 2.50 15.56
C GLN A 307 -8.59 1.48 16.53
N SER A 308 -9.01 0.22 16.41
CA SER A 308 -8.39 -0.88 17.16
C SER A 308 -7.06 -1.32 16.54
N TYR A 309 -6.22 -1.98 17.36
CA TYR A 309 -4.98 -2.62 16.89
C TYR A 309 -5.21 -3.50 15.63
N THR A 310 -6.24 -4.35 15.66
CA THR A 310 -6.55 -5.25 14.54
C THR A 310 -6.93 -4.48 13.28
N GLN A 311 -7.74 -3.43 13.41
CA GLN A 311 -8.13 -2.59 12.28
C GLN A 311 -6.92 -1.86 11.68
N LEU A 312 -6.07 -1.28 12.51
CA LEU A 312 -4.86 -0.58 12.05
C LEU A 312 -3.87 -1.56 11.41
N SER A 313 -3.62 -2.72 12.01
CA SER A 313 -2.76 -3.74 11.41
C SER A 313 -3.28 -4.22 10.04
N LYS A 314 -4.61 -4.36 9.89
CA LYS A 314 -5.24 -4.67 8.60
C LYS A 314 -4.98 -3.57 7.58
N ARG A 315 -5.05 -2.29 7.98
CA ARG A 315 -4.74 -1.15 7.09
C ARG A 315 -3.27 -1.12 6.70
N ALA A 316 -2.35 -1.32 7.65
CA ALA A 316 -0.92 -1.41 7.35
C ALA A 316 -0.62 -2.53 6.34
N GLY A 317 -1.24 -3.71 6.51
CA GLY A 317 -1.04 -4.85 5.60
C GLY A 317 -1.52 -4.60 4.17
N ASN A 318 -2.68 -3.94 4.03
CA ASN A 318 -3.31 -3.66 2.73
C ASN A 318 -2.85 -2.35 2.08
N GLY A 319 -2.21 -1.47 2.82
CA GLY A 319 -1.88 -0.14 2.34
C GLY A 319 -0.60 -0.06 1.50
N TRP A 320 -0.30 1.14 1.06
CA TRP A 320 0.89 1.47 0.28
C TRP A 320 2.03 1.95 1.18
N ASP A 321 3.27 1.70 0.78
CA ASP A 321 4.43 2.40 1.33
C ASP A 321 4.40 3.85 0.83
N VAL A 322 4.02 4.78 1.71
CA VAL A 322 3.82 6.19 1.34
C VAL A 322 5.13 6.90 0.99
N ASN A 323 6.27 6.42 1.48
CA ASN A 323 7.58 6.93 1.08
C ASN A 323 7.89 6.53 -0.37
N LEU A 324 7.68 5.26 -0.72
CA LEU A 324 7.88 4.77 -2.09
C LEU A 324 6.92 5.46 -3.08
N VAL A 325 5.64 5.61 -2.72
CA VAL A 325 4.66 6.31 -3.57
C VAL A 325 5.09 7.76 -3.82
N GLY A 326 5.52 8.47 -2.79
CA GLY A 326 6.02 9.85 -2.92
C GLY A 326 7.23 9.94 -3.86
N ARG A 327 8.17 8.99 -3.77
CA ARG A 327 9.34 8.91 -4.67
C ARG A 327 8.93 8.61 -6.10
N LEU A 328 8.03 7.64 -6.30
CA LEU A 328 7.48 7.30 -7.60
C LEU A 328 6.80 8.49 -8.26
N LEU A 329 5.88 9.15 -7.57
CA LEU A 329 5.20 10.31 -8.11
C LEU A 329 6.18 11.44 -8.43
N THR A 330 7.16 11.68 -7.55
CA THR A 330 8.22 12.68 -7.81
C THR A 330 9.02 12.33 -9.07
N HIS A 331 9.41 11.07 -9.23
CA HIS A 331 10.15 10.59 -10.39
C HIS A 331 9.33 10.71 -11.68
N ILE A 332 8.06 10.28 -11.65
CA ILE A 332 7.12 10.38 -12.77
C ILE A 332 6.93 11.83 -13.21
N PHE A 333 6.59 12.71 -12.28
CA PHE A 333 6.27 14.11 -12.62
C PHE A 333 7.49 14.97 -12.99
N LYS A 334 8.71 14.52 -12.73
CA LYS A 334 9.93 15.14 -13.28
C LYS A 334 10.16 14.83 -14.75
N GLN A 335 9.52 13.79 -15.28
CA GLN A 335 9.66 13.34 -16.69
C GLN A 335 8.51 13.86 -17.57
N LEU A 336 7.45 14.46 -16.99
CA LEU A 336 6.25 14.93 -17.70
C LEU A 336 6.24 16.44 -17.88
#